data_52275684568ab833e9659ee58644a8c5
#
_entry.id   52275684568ab833e9659ee58644a8c5
#
_cell.length_a   1.000
_cell.length_b   1.000
_cell.length_c   1.000
_cell.angle_alpha   90.00
_cell.angle_beta   90.00
_cell.angle_gamma   90.00
#
_symmetry.space_group_name_H-M   'P 1'
#
loop_
_entity.id
_entity.type
_entity.pdbx_description
1 polymer ?
#
loop_
_entity_poly.entity_id
_entity_poly.type
_entity_poly.pdbx_seq_one_letter_code
_entity_poly.pdbx_strand_id
1 'polypeptide(L)' 'MEGSMETLYEYLLKNYNPNEPIFLADLQIEGMSRANLRQQIKKLTDAGKVKRFDSGVYFLPKK' A
#
# COMPACT_ATOMS: atom_id res chain seq x y z
N MET A 1 1.50 16.10 12.78
CA MET A 1 1.27 15.76 12.29
C MET A 1 0.57 14.86 11.88
N GLU A 2 0.13 14.62 11.45
CA GLU A 2 -0.55 13.89 11.07
C GLU A 2 -0.17 12.99 10.24
N GLY A 3 0.34 12.64 9.84
CA GLY A 3 0.85 11.78 8.86
C GLY A 3 0.67 10.30 9.03
N SER A 4 0.14 9.88 10.11
CA SER A 4 0.02 8.44 10.35
C SER A 4 -0.85 7.77 9.28
N MET A 5 -1.83 8.47 8.75
CA MET A 5 -2.68 7.90 7.73
C MET A 5 -1.94 7.69 6.42
N GLU A 6 -0.87 8.43 6.23
CA GLU A 6 -0.14 8.37 4.98
C GLU A 6 1.02 7.40 5.01
N THR A 7 1.28 6.80 6.15
CA THR A 7 2.50 6.03 6.34
C THR A 7 2.68 4.93 5.30
N LEU A 8 1.66 4.12 5.09
CA LEU A 8 1.79 3.03 4.13
C LEU A 8 1.94 3.56 2.71
N TYR A 9 1.16 4.54 2.36
CA TYR A 9 1.22 5.10 1.00
C TYR A 9 2.59 5.70 0.73
N GLU A 10 3.12 6.45 1.69
CA GLU A 10 4.45 7.03 1.53
C GLU A 10 5.51 5.95 1.40
N TYR A 11 5.39 4.89 2.18
CA TYR A 11 6.32 3.78 2.10
C TYR A 11 6.30 3.17 0.70
N LEU A 12 5.11 2.98 0.15
CA LEU A 12 4.99 2.39 -1.18
C LEU A 12 5.58 3.31 -2.24
N LEU A 13 5.33 4.61 -2.11
CA LEU A 13 5.87 5.56 -3.08
C LEU A 13 7.39 5.59 -3.08
N LYS A 14 7.99 5.37 -1.91
CA LYS A 14 9.44 5.41 -1.80
C LYS A 14 10.08 4.11 -2.28
N ASN A 15 9.41 3.00 -2.11
CA ASN A 15 10.04 1.70 -2.33
C ASN A 15 9.58 0.99 -3.59
N TYR A 16 8.53 1.47 -4.23
CA TYR A 16 7.98 0.83 -5.42
C TYR A 16 7.76 1.85 -6.50
N ASN A 17 7.96 1.41 -7.73
CA ASN A 17 7.70 2.25 -8.90
C ASN A 17 6.27 2.04 -9.38
N PRO A 18 5.73 2.99 -10.17
CA PRO A 18 4.41 2.78 -10.76
C PRO A 18 4.38 1.48 -11.56
N ASN A 19 3.28 0.76 -11.43
CA ASN A 19 3.05 -0.52 -12.13
C ASN A 19 3.95 -1.65 -11.64
N GLU A 20 4.72 -1.43 -10.60
CA GLU A 20 5.53 -2.50 -10.03
C GLU A 20 4.66 -3.35 -9.11
N PRO A 21 4.74 -4.68 -9.20
CA PRO A 21 3.91 -5.52 -8.35
C PRO A 21 4.30 -5.39 -6.87
N ILE A 22 3.30 -5.22 -6.03
CA ILE A 22 3.47 -5.10 -4.60
C ILE A 22 2.78 -6.30 -3.96
N PHE A 23 3.56 -7.18 -3.34
CA PHE A 23 3.01 -8.36 -2.71
C PHE A 23 2.69 -8.04 -1.26
N LEU A 24 1.43 -8.15 -0.91
CA LEU A 24 1.00 -7.85 0.45
C LEU A 24 1.76 -8.67 1.47
N ALA A 25 2.06 -9.91 1.15
CA ALA A 25 2.78 -10.79 2.07
C ALA A 25 4.21 -10.31 2.33
N ASP A 26 4.78 -9.54 1.41
CA ASP A 26 6.14 -9.03 1.57
C ASP A 26 6.20 -7.72 2.31
N LEU A 27 5.06 -7.09 2.54
CA LEU A 27 5.05 -5.80 3.19
C LEU A 27 5.28 -5.97 4.69
N GLN A 28 6.25 -5.24 5.21
CA GLN A 28 6.52 -5.22 6.64
C GLN A 28 6.84 -3.79 7.03
N ILE A 29 5.96 -3.21 7.81
CA ILE A 29 6.14 -1.84 8.28
C ILE A 29 6.18 -1.88 9.79
N GLU A 30 7.24 -1.35 10.34
CA GLU A 30 7.44 -1.35 11.77
C GLU A 30 6.30 -0.61 12.45
N GLY A 31 5.75 -1.23 13.49
CA GLY A 31 4.65 -0.60 14.21
C GLY A 31 3.29 -0.83 13.59
N MET A 32 3.21 -1.62 12.53
CA MET A 32 1.95 -1.86 11.86
C MET A 32 1.68 -3.36 11.80
N SER A 33 0.54 -3.78 12.34
CA SER A 33 0.17 -5.18 12.33
C SER A 33 -0.34 -5.59 10.95
N ARG A 34 -0.43 -6.89 10.72
CA ARG A 34 -0.96 -7.37 9.46
C ARG A 34 -2.38 -6.92 9.22
N ALA A 35 -3.20 -6.95 10.25
CA ALA A 35 -4.59 -6.50 10.11
C ALA A 35 -4.63 -5.03 9.74
N ASN A 36 -3.76 -4.25 10.34
CA ASN A 36 -3.69 -2.82 10.03
C ASN A 36 -3.21 -2.59 8.60
N LEU A 37 -2.23 -3.38 8.16
CA LEU A 37 -1.75 -3.30 6.78
C LEU A 37 -2.89 -3.54 5.80
N ARG A 38 -3.68 -4.56 6.05
CA ARG A 38 -4.79 -4.88 5.16
C ARG A 38 -5.80 -3.77 5.11
N GLN A 39 -6.10 -3.18 6.26
CA GLN A 39 -7.03 -2.07 6.31
C GLN A 39 -6.51 -0.86 5.54
N GLN A 40 -5.23 -0.58 5.71
CA GLN A 40 -4.63 0.55 5.01
C GLN A 40 -4.64 0.34 3.50
N ILE A 41 -4.29 -0.86 3.07
CA ILE A 41 -4.25 -1.14 1.64
C ILE A 41 -5.66 -1.06 1.05
N LYS A 42 -6.64 -1.51 1.79
CA LYS A 42 -8.02 -1.43 1.33
C LYS A 42 -8.47 0.02 1.18
N LYS A 43 -8.11 0.86 2.16
CA LYS A 43 -8.46 2.27 2.07
C LYS A 43 -7.81 2.94 0.88
N LEU A 44 -6.54 2.62 0.63
CA LEU A 44 -5.84 3.19 -0.51
C LEU A 44 -6.46 2.72 -1.82
N THR A 45 -6.86 1.46 -1.86
CA THR A 45 -7.51 0.91 -3.05
C THR A 45 -8.85 1.59 -3.29
N ASP A 46 -9.62 1.77 -2.23
CA ASP A 46 -10.92 2.43 -2.35
C ASP A 46 -10.77 3.88 -2.79
N ALA A 47 -9.70 4.52 -2.38
CA ALA A 47 -9.44 5.91 -2.76
C ALA A 47 -8.82 6.03 -4.15
N GLY A 48 -8.49 4.91 -4.79
CA GLY A 48 -7.90 4.94 -6.11
C GLY A 48 -6.41 5.22 -6.12
N LYS A 49 -5.78 5.26 -4.97
CA LYS A 49 -4.34 5.52 -4.89
C LYS A 49 -3.51 4.28 -5.17
N VAL A 50 -4.08 3.11 -4.96
CA VAL A 50 -3.45 1.84 -5.22
C VAL A 50 -4.48 0.98 -5.93
N LYS A 51 -4.03 0.15 -6.84
CA LYS A 51 -4.93 -0.75 -7.55
C LYS A 51 -4.55 -2.19 -7.29
N ARG A 52 -5.56 -3.04 -7.26
CA ARG A 52 -5.36 -4.46 -7.04
C ARG A 52 -5.17 -5.15 -8.38
N PHE A 53 -4.08 -5.89 -8.49
CA PHE A 53 -3.80 -6.63 -9.72
C PHE A 53 -4.30 -8.07 -9.61
N ASP A 54 -4.10 -8.66 -8.45
CA ASP A 54 -4.49 -10.05 -8.22
C ASP A 54 -4.67 -10.22 -6.74
N SER A 55 -5.05 -11.41 -6.31
CA SER A 55 -5.22 -11.68 -4.90
C SER A 55 -3.89 -11.44 -4.19
N GLY A 56 -3.87 -10.48 -3.26
CA GLY A 56 -2.68 -10.16 -2.51
C GLY A 56 -1.61 -9.42 -3.29
N VAL A 57 -1.90 -9.00 -4.51
CA VAL A 57 -0.93 -8.28 -5.33
C VAL A 57 -1.54 -6.94 -5.74
N TYR A 58 -0.79 -5.88 -5.53
CA TYR A 58 -1.25 -4.53 -5.80
C TYR A 58 -0.21 -3.79 -6.61
N PHE A 59 -0.56 -2.61 -7.08
CA PHE A 59 0.39 -1.78 -7.79
C PHE A 59 -0.03 -0.33 -7.70
N LEU A 60 0.94 0.56 -7.86
CA LEU A 60 0.68 1.98 -7.89
C LEU A 60 0.32 2.36 -9.32
N PRO A 61 -0.87 2.92 -9.53
CA PRO A 61 -1.25 3.30 -10.89
C PRO A 61 -0.40 4.45 -11.37
N LYS A 62 -0.06 4.40 -12.63
CA LYS A 62 0.70 5.47 -13.24
C LYS A 62 -0.25 6.61 -13.57
N LYS A 63 0.19 7.82 -13.32
CA LYS A 63 -0.61 8.99 -13.61
C LYS A 63 -0.62 9.34 -15.07
#